data_8b2ca0de94f46b9b792074b638ae4136
#
_entry.id   8b2ca0de94f46b9b792074b638ae4136
#
_cell.length_a   1.000
_cell.length_b   1.000
_cell.length_c   1.000
_cell.angle_alpha   90.00
_cell.angle_beta   90.00
_cell.angle_gamma   90.00
#
_symmetry.space_group_name_H-M   'P 1'
#
loop_
_entity.id
_entity.type
_entity.pdbx_description
1 polymer ?
#
loop_
_entity_poly.entity_id
_entity_poly.type
_entity_poly.pdbx_seq_one_letter_code
_entity_poly.pdbx_strand_id
1 'polypeptide(L)'
;MLPGHPRIAPPIAAFILSLTLLAWGTSLASPDAEGDPPQIEWSALYTGDALWNVHGGLREGSAYLDYIEVAAGFDAGRALGRGDLSLYASAFRRNQPTFSDRYVGDAMVVSNIDASSPMQVQEAWFDWQFAADGPGSLRMGLYDLGAEFDVLESRALFLNSAYGIGHDLAQTGLNGPSIYPLTALGARFAWAPRDRWLFKAAVVDGVPGDPEERGRSRLHLSRSEGALWITEAKAGNRHVRAGIGYWRYTTDFTELRPAGADGTVRSRNDNAGGYVMAEFSSGAAAGTEEPLWSAFLRAGNAEDHINVFDRFLAAGVVHRSAWPRRYGSYLGFAVSEARVGDAYRELRAADGFATESCERNVELTWRFPLGEHAAVQPDLQYVRNPGGDPLIPDAWVVGLRVELFVTR
;
A
#
# COMPACT_ATOMS: atom_id res chain seq x y z
N MET A 1 19.44 5.00 -41.83
CA MET A 1 19.99 4.24 -40.69
C MET A 1 20.05 5.17 -39.49
N LEU A 2 19.07 5.13 -38.60
CA LEU A 2 19.06 5.84 -37.32
C LEU A 2 19.45 4.83 -36.25
N PRO A 3 20.26 5.20 -35.23
CA PRO A 3 20.71 4.26 -34.19
C PRO A 3 19.58 3.86 -33.28
N GLY A 4 19.51 2.55 -32.96
CA GLY A 4 18.50 1.97 -32.10
C GLY A 4 18.49 2.58 -30.69
N HIS A 5 17.30 2.89 -30.19
CA HIS A 5 17.11 3.34 -28.83
C HIS A 5 17.40 2.21 -27.84
N PRO A 6 18.11 2.47 -26.72
CA PRO A 6 18.29 1.50 -25.66
C PRO A 6 16.94 1.21 -25.00
N ARG A 7 16.64 -0.07 -24.77
CA ARG A 7 15.48 -0.50 -24.00
C ARG A 7 15.59 0.04 -22.57
N ILE A 8 14.64 0.87 -22.18
CA ILE A 8 14.54 1.50 -20.87
C ILE A 8 14.05 0.44 -19.88
N ALA A 9 14.82 0.17 -18.82
CA ALA A 9 14.36 -0.60 -17.69
C ALA A 9 13.32 0.23 -16.91
N PRO A 10 12.18 -0.33 -16.47
CA PRO A 10 11.16 0.42 -15.74
C PRO A 10 11.67 0.90 -14.38
N PRO A 11 11.21 2.05 -13.86
CA PRO A 11 11.60 2.57 -12.56
C PRO A 11 11.18 1.65 -11.41
N ILE A 12 12.02 1.53 -10.40
CA ILE A 12 11.94 0.53 -9.31
C ILE A 12 10.74 0.70 -8.37
N ALA A 13 10.19 1.91 -8.26
CA ALA A 13 8.96 2.13 -7.50
C ALA A 13 7.77 1.28 -7.99
N ALA A 14 7.85 0.79 -9.22
CA ALA A 14 6.93 -0.17 -9.81
C ALA A 14 7.03 -1.60 -9.27
N PHE A 15 8.11 -1.95 -8.56
CA PHE A 15 8.48 -3.35 -8.37
C PHE A 15 7.84 -4.04 -7.15
N ILE A 16 7.32 -3.35 -6.15
CA ILE A 16 6.84 -4.00 -4.93
C ILE A 16 5.31 -4.00 -4.78
N LEU A 17 4.62 -3.01 -5.33
CA LEU A 17 3.14 -2.97 -5.34
C LEU A 17 2.54 -2.71 -6.72
N SER A 18 3.35 -2.45 -7.72
CA SER A 18 2.92 -2.00 -9.04
C SER A 18 3.57 -2.74 -10.21
N LEU A 19 4.06 -3.96 -10.05
CA LEU A 19 4.28 -4.86 -11.20
C LEU A 19 3.00 -4.98 -12.03
N THR A 20 1.86 -4.73 -11.40
CA THR A 20 0.54 -4.80 -11.99
C THR A 20 0.04 -3.47 -12.59
N LEU A 21 0.54 -2.32 -12.17
CA LEU A 21 0.00 -1.02 -12.61
C LEU A 21 0.85 -0.29 -13.66
N LEU A 22 2.17 -0.49 -13.69
CA LEU A 22 3.04 0.21 -14.64
C LEU A 22 3.19 -0.51 -15.99
N ALA A 23 2.99 -1.82 -16.04
CA ALA A 23 2.91 -2.52 -17.33
C ALA A 23 1.66 -2.10 -18.14
N TRP A 24 0.62 -1.62 -17.46
CA TRP A 24 -0.67 -1.28 -18.08
C TRP A 24 -0.93 0.21 -18.27
N GLY A 25 -0.18 1.08 -17.59
CA GLY A 25 -0.39 2.52 -17.63
C GLY A 25 0.46 3.29 -18.66
N THR A 26 1.47 2.69 -19.24
CA THR A 26 2.38 3.35 -20.19
C THR A 26 2.77 2.49 -21.40
N SER A 27 1.97 1.50 -21.78
CA SER A 27 2.07 0.97 -23.14
C SER A 27 1.61 2.08 -24.10
N LEU A 28 2.53 2.99 -24.42
CA LEU A 28 2.44 3.74 -25.67
C LEU A 28 2.50 2.69 -26.78
N ALA A 29 1.34 2.25 -27.23
CA ALA A 29 1.21 1.42 -28.41
C ALA A 29 1.99 2.09 -29.52
N SER A 30 3.01 1.43 -30.01
CA SER A 30 3.59 1.77 -31.31
C SER A 30 2.47 1.62 -32.35
N PRO A 31 2.27 2.61 -33.23
CA PRO A 31 1.15 2.60 -34.18
C PRO A 31 1.23 1.53 -35.28
N ASP A 32 2.18 0.62 -35.27
CA ASP A 32 2.52 -0.25 -36.41
C ASP A 32 2.36 -1.77 -36.17
N ALA A 33 1.45 -2.20 -35.30
CA ALA A 33 1.19 -3.63 -35.11
C ALA A 33 -0.26 -3.98 -35.50
N GLU A 34 -0.60 -3.91 -36.80
CA GLU A 34 -1.71 -4.67 -37.35
C GLU A 34 -1.39 -6.16 -37.27
N GLY A 35 -2.05 -6.88 -36.36
CA GLY A 35 -2.16 -8.34 -36.41
C GLY A 35 -1.53 -9.20 -35.34
N ASP A 36 -0.93 -8.65 -34.27
CA ASP A 36 -0.46 -9.49 -33.16
C ASP A 36 -1.66 -10.02 -32.35
N PRO A 37 -1.65 -11.33 -31.99
CA PRO A 37 -2.71 -11.89 -31.16
C PRO A 37 -2.77 -11.19 -29.80
N PRO A 38 -3.95 -11.17 -29.14
CA PRO A 38 -4.06 -10.59 -27.81
C PRO A 38 -3.08 -11.26 -26.86
N GLN A 39 -2.19 -10.47 -26.26
CA GLN A 39 -1.16 -10.98 -25.37
C GLN A 39 -1.75 -11.13 -23.97
N ILE A 40 -1.61 -12.32 -23.39
CA ILE A 40 -1.76 -12.52 -21.96
C ILE A 40 -0.41 -12.20 -21.35
N GLU A 41 -0.38 -11.16 -20.53
CA GLU A 41 0.78 -10.86 -19.70
C GLU A 41 0.60 -11.54 -18.35
N TRP A 42 1.64 -12.18 -17.84
CA TRP A 42 1.61 -12.76 -16.51
C TRP A 42 2.88 -12.43 -15.74
N SER A 43 2.74 -12.42 -14.42
CA SER A 43 3.86 -12.23 -13.52
C SER A 43 3.78 -13.17 -12.32
N ALA A 44 4.94 -13.47 -11.77
CA ALA A 44 5.07 -14.17 -10.50
C ALA A 44 6.13 -13.49 -9.65
N LEU A 45 5.79 -13.25 -8.37
CA LEU A 45 6.64 -12.67 -7.36
C LEU A 45 6.76 -13.64 -6.18
N TYR A 46 7.98 -13.84 -5.72
CA TYR A 46 8.28 -14.42 -4.43
C TYR A 46 8.98 -13.38 -3.56
N THR A 47 8.50 -13.17 -2.35
CA THR A 47 9.16 -12.35 -1.32
C THR A 47 9.35 -13.18 -0.06
N GLY A 48 10.58 -13.23 0.43
CA GLY A 48 10.92 -13.89 1.69
C GLY A 48 11.58 -12.92 2.65
N ASP A 49 11.04 -12.77 3.86
CA ASP A 49 11.58 -11.92 4.93
C ASP A 49 12.08 -12.78 6.09
N ALA A 50 13.37 -12.76 6.34
CA ALA A 50 13.95 -13.25 7.58
C ALA A 50 14.04 -12.08 8.56
N LEU A 51 13.27 -12.13 9.65
CA LEU A 51 13.14 -11.06 10.64
C LEU A 51 13.59 -11.52 12.02
N TRP A 52 14.30 -10.65 12.75
CA TRP A 52 14.75 -10.86 14.12
C TRP A 52 14.40 -9.63 14.97
N ASN A 53 13.54 -9.79 15.98
CA ASN A 53 13.43 -8.83 17.07
C ASN A 53 14.59 -9.10 18.03
N VAL A 54 15.62 -8.25 17.98
CA VAL A 54 16.87 -8.45 18.71
C VAL A 54 16.86 -7.80 20.08
N HIS A 55 15.90 -6.91 20.35
CA HIS A 55 15.73 -6.27 21.66
C HIS A 55 14.33 -5.69 21.81
N GLY A 56 13.76 -5.80 23.02
CA GLY A 56 12.47 -5.19 23.37
C GLY A 56 11.26 -5.86 22.70
N GLY A 57 10.19 -5.08 22.48
CA GLY A 57 8.92 -5.61 21.99
C GLY A 57 8.25 -6.54 22.98
N LEU A 58 7.33 -7.39 22.52
CA LEU A 58 6.68 -8.42 23.32
C LEU A 58 7.68 -9.49 23.77
N ARG A 59 8.65 -9.83 22.95
CA ARG A 59 9.74 -10.75 23.23
C ARG A 59 10.77 -10.76 22.11
N GLU A 60 12.01 -11.08 22.44
CA GLU A 60 13.03 -11.38 21.43
C GLU A 60 12.71 -12.68 20.68
N GLY A 61 13.12 -12.74 19.41
CA GLY A 61 12.92 -13.93 18.58
C GLY A 61 12.92 -13.63 17.10
N SER A 62 12.70 -14.67 16.29
CA SER A 62 12.78 -14.58 14.83
C SER A 62 11.65 -15.34 14.15
N ALA A 63 11.35 -14.91 12.94
CA ALA A 63 10.48 -15.65 12.03
C ALA A 63 10.95 -15.46 10.59
N TYR A 64 10.55 -16.41 9.75
CA TYR A 64 10.66 -16.32 8.31
C TYR A 64 9.25 -16.21 7.72
N LEU A 65 8.99 -15.09 7.04
CA LEU A 65 7.76 -14.85 6.30
C LEU A 65 8.02 -15.13 4.83
N ASP A 66 7.10 -15.79 4.15
CA ASP A 66 7.11 -15.91 2.70
C ASP A 66 5.78 -15.46 2.09
N TYR A 67 5.88 -14.91 0.90
CA TYR A 67 4.78 -14.43 0.10
C TYR A 67 5.02 -14.80 -1.36
N ILE A 68 4.03 -15.43 -1.98
CA ILE A 68 4.05 -15.74 -3.41
C ILE A 68 2.81 -15.11 -4.02
N GLU A 69 3.00 -14.31 -5.05
CA GLU A 69 1.91 -13.74 -5.85
C GLU A 69 2.04 -14.19 -7.29
N VAL A 70 0.91 -14.49 -7.90
CA VAL A 70 0.76 -14.68 -9.33
C VAL A 70 -0.32 -13.73 -9.86
N ALA A 71 -0.05 -13.11 -10.99
CA ALA A 71 -0.97 -12.20 -11.63
C ALA A 71 -1.04 -12.47 -13.13
N ALA A 72 -2.19 -12.17 -13.72
CA ALA A 72 -2.40 -12.21 -15.16
C ALA A 72 -3.23 -11.04 -15.61
N GLY A 73 -2.83 -10.46 -16.74
CA GLY A 73 -3.53 -9.41 -17.45
C GLY A 73 -3.87 -9.83 -18.87
N PHE A 74 -4.99 -9.33 -19.38
CA PHE A 74 -5.47 -9.61 -20.72
C PHE A 74 -6.07 -8.36 -21.36
N ASP A 75 -5.54 -7.95 -22.52
CA ASP A 75 -6.11 -6.89 -23.35
C ASP A 75 -7.32 -7.42 -24.14
N ALA A 76 -8.50 -7.38 -23.50
CA ALA A 76 -9.75 -7.82 -24.11
C ALA A 76 -10.21 -6.87 -25.22
N GLY A 77 -9.87 -5.59 -25.13
CA GLY A 77 -10.18 -4.60 -26.13
C GLY A 77 -9.51 -4.91 -27.46
N ARG A 78 -8.22 -5.26 -27.43
CA ARG A 78 -7.45 -5.70 -28.60
C ARG A 78 -8.03 -6.99 -29.19
N ALA A 79 -8.38 -7.99 -28.35
CA ALA A 79 -8.99 -9.23 -28.78
C ALA A 79 -10.34 -9.03 -29.47
N LEU A 80 -11.10 -8.02 -29.08
CA LEU A 80 -12.42 -7.67 -29.62
C LEU A 80 -12.37 -6.60 -30.72
N GLY A 81 -11.16 -6.17 -31.13
CA GLY A 81 -10.98 -5.05 -32.07
C GLY A 81 -11.37 -3.69 -31.47
N ARG A 82 -11.33 -3.57 -30.15
CA ARG A 82 -11.63 -2.37 -29.35
C ARG A 82 -10.53 -2.17 -28.34
N GLY A 83 -9.62 -1.21 -28.52
CA GLY A 83 -8.47 -0.97 -27.65
C GLY A 83 -8.78 -0.32 -26.30
N ASP A 84 -9.92 -0.62 -25.68
CA ASP A 84 -10.46 0.13 -24.56
C ASP A 84 -10.82 -0.71 -23.31
N LEU A 85 -10.61 -2.04 -23.34
CA LEU A 85 -10.99 -2.94 -22.24
C LEU A 85 -9.85 -3.86 -21.82
N SER A 86 -9.46 -3.82 -20.54
CA SER A 86 -8.47 -4.70 -19.93
C SER A 86 -9.11 -5.54 -18.83
N LEU A 87 -8.63 -6.78 -18.67
CA LEU A 87 -8.96 -7.68 -17.56
C LEU A 87 -7.69 -7.97 -16.76
N TYR A 88 -7.82 -8.12 -15.47
CA TYR A 88 -6.72 -8.44 -14.56
C TYR A 88 -7.18 -9.31 -13.40
N ALA A 89 -6.34 -10.25 -12.99
CA ALA A 89 -6.52 -11.00 -11.77
C ALA A 89 -5.17 -11.28 -11.11
N SER A 90 -5.14 -11.22 -9.77
CA SER A 90 -4.01 -11.65 -8.97
C SER A 90 -4.47 -12.47 -7.77
N ALA A 91 -3.60 -13.38 -7.34
CA ALA A 91 -3.79 -14.17 -6.13
C ALA A 91 -2.46 -14.36 -5.44
N PHE A 92 -2.49 -14.41 -4.12
CA PHE A 92 -1.31 -14.65 -3.32
C PHE A 92 -1.47 -15.85 -2.36
N ARG A 93 -0.33 -16.40 -1.97
CA ARG A 93 -0.18 -17.33 -0.86
C ARG A 93 0.96 -16.88 0.03
N ARG A 94 0.80 -17.02 1.34
CA ARG A 94 1.84 -16.79 2.35
C ARG A 94 1.88 -17.91 3.39
N ASN A 95 3.01 -18.05 4.05
CA ASN A 95 3.13 -18.91 5.23
C ASN A 95 2.47 -18.24 6.47
N GLN A 96 2.30 -19.01 7.53
CA GLN A 96 1.48 -18.67 8.70
C GLN A 96 2.21 -18.17 9.94
N PRO A 97 3.44 -17.73 10.07
CA PRO A 97 3.77 -16.94 11.24
C PRO A 97 3.48 -15.46 11.00
N THR A 98 2.83 -14.79 11.95
CA THR A 98 2.87 -13.33 12.09
C THR A 98 4.08 -12.99 12.94
N PHE A 99 4.87 -12.01 12.50
CA PHE A 99 6.05 -11.58 13.24
C PHE A 99 5.73 -10.46 14.22
N SER A 100 5.04 -9.41 13.77
CA SER A 100 4.67 -8.26 14.59
C SER A 100 3.84 -8.66 15.80
N ASP A 101 2.76 -9.42 15.64
CA ASP A 101 1.89 -9.90 16.74
C ASP A 101 2.62 -10.77 17.77
N ARG A 102 3.69 -11.46 17.36
CA ARG A 102 4.38 -12.44 18.20
C ARG A 102 5.58 -11.88 18.95
N TYR A 103 6.25 -10.91 18.36
CA TYR A 103 7.57 -10.49 18.84
C TYR A 103 7.65 -8.98 19.10
N VAL A 104 7.00 -8.14 18.30
CA VAL A 104 7.12 -6.68 18.40
C VAL A 104 5.96 -6.05 19.15
N GLY A 105 4.74 -6.37 18.77
CA GLY A 105 3.51 -5.78 19.32
C GLY A 105 3.16 -4.43 18.69
N ASP A 106 3.74 -4.12 17.54
CA ASP A 106 3.54 -2.87 16.82
C ASP A 106 2.26 -2.87 15.98
N ALA A 107 1.62 -1.72 15.89
CA ALA A 107 0.43 -1.51 15.09
C ALA A 107 0.77 -1.22 13.62
N MET A 108 1.93 -0.59 13.36
CA MET A 108 2.36 -0.24 12.00
C MET A 108 2.97 -1.40 11.22
N VAL A 109 3.18 -2.55 11.84
CA VAL A 109 3.62 -3.84 11.25
C VAL A 109 4.93 -3.73 10.47
N VAL A 110 6.02 -4.27 11.03
CA VAL A 110 7.39 -4.13 10.49
C VAL A 110 7.62 -4.71 9.09
N SER A 111 6.72 -5.54 8.58
CA SER A 111 6.81 -6.09 7.22
C SER A 111 5.46 -6.01 6.51
N ASN A 112 5.44 -5.44 5.32
CA ASN A 112 4.25 -5.31 4.49
C ASN A 112 3.72 -6.64 3.90
N ILE A 113 4.43 -7.75 4.10
CA ILE A 113 3.93 -9.11 3.81
C ILE A 113 3.46 -9.84 5.07
N ASP A 114 3.58 -9.23 6.27
CA ASP A 114 3.08 -9.81 7.51
C ASP A 114 1.57 -9.57 7.64
N ALA A 115 0.77 -10.62 7.49
CA ALA A 115 -0.67 -10.54 7.52
C ALA A 115 -1.29 -11.85 8.04
N SER A 116 -2.57 -11.86 8.37
CA SER A 116 -3.27 -13.03 8.93
C SER A 116 -3.81 -14.00 7.87
N SER A 117 -3.97 -13.54 6.62
CA SER A 117 -4.60 -14.34 5.55
C SER A 117 -3.61 -15.25 4.84
N PRO A 118 -3.85 -16.58 4.78
CA PRO A 118 -2.89 -17.52 4.20
C PRO A 118 -2.89 -17.56 2.67
N MET A 119 -4.05 -17.35 2.04
CA MET A 119 -4.23 -17.39 0.59
C MET A 119 -5.49 -16.62 0.21
N GLN A 120 -5.37 -15.73 -0.78
CA GLN A 120 -6.48 -14.90 -1.27
C GLN A 120 -6.38 -14.67 -2.78
N VAL A 121 -7.52 -14.44 -3.41
CA VAL A 121 -7.59 -13.63 -4.64
C VAL A 121 -7.48 -12.19 -4.19
N GLN A 122 -6.41 -11.51 -4.57
CA GLN A 122 -6.15 -10.12 -4.15
C GLN A 122 -6.96 -9.14 -4.99
N GLU A 123 -6.90 -9.30 -6.30
CA GLU A 123 -7.65 -8.48 -7.23
C GLU A 123 -8.25 -9.32 -8.37
N ALA A 124 -9.41 -8.93 -8.84
CA ALA A 124 -10.04 -9.46 -10.05
C ALA A 124 -10.99 -8.40 -10.62
N TRP A 125 -10.55 -7.68 -11.64
CA TRP A 125 -11.29 -6.54 -12.17
C TRP A 125 -11.20 -6.41 -13.69
N PHE A 126 -12.10 -5.59 -14.26
CA PHE A 126 -11.94 -5.02 -15.58
C PHE A 126 -11.74 -3.51 -15.49
N ASP A 127 -10.96 -2.96 -16.41
CA ASP A 127 -10.74 -1.52 -16.58
C ASP A 127 -11.14 -1.12 -18.00
N TRP A 128 -12.09 -0.22 -18.12
CA TRP A 128 -12.57 0.31 -19.38
C TRP A 128 -12.11 1.75 -19.54
N GLN A 129 -11.26 2.00 -20.54
CA GLN A 129 -10.92 3.34 -20.98
C GLN A 129 -12.01 3.87 -21.90
N PHE A 130 -12.45 5.10 -21.70
CA PHE A 130 -13.59 5.67 -22.45
C PHE A 130 -13.28 5.94 -23.93
N ALA A 131 -11.98 6.04 -24.27
CA ALA A 131 -11.46 6.03 -25.63
C ALA A 131 -10.02 5.49 -25.58
N ALA A 132 -9.50 4.94 -26.66
CA ALA A 132 -8.17 4.31 -26.70
C ALA A 132 -7.03 5.22 -26.15
N ASP A 133 -7.14 6.54 -26.38
CA ASP A 133 -6.23 7.56 -25.83
C ASP A 133 -6.98 8.58 -24.96
N GLY A 134 -8.14 8.19 -24.40
CA GLY A 134 -8.98 9.07 -23.61
C GLY A 134 -8.44 9.32 -22.21
N PRO A 135 -8.74 10.48 -21.61
CA PRO A 135 -8.24 10.84 -20.28
C PRO A 135 -8.92 10.08 -19.13
N GLY A 136 -9.96 9.29 -19.41
CA GLY A 136 -10.79 8.69 -18.37
C GLY A 136 -10.91 7.18 -18.45
N SER A 137 -10.96 6.50 -17.29
CA SER A 137 -11.24 5.09 -17.19
C SER A 137 -12.15 4.74 -16.02
N LEU A 138 -12.84 3.62 -16.14
CA LEU A 138 -13.69 3.00 -15.13
C LEU A 138 -13.21 1.58 -14.87
N ARG A 139 -12.78 1.30 -13.62
CA ARG A 139 -12.42 -0.03 -13.15
C ARG A 139 -13.52 -0.56 -12.23
N MET A 140 -13.86 -1.84 -12.37
CA MET A 140 -14.84 -2.49 -11.51
C MET A 140 -14.42 -3.94 -11.22
N GLY A 141 -14.63 -4.39 -9.99
CA GLY A 141 -14.31 -5.75 -9.55
C GLY A 141 -13.80 -5.79 -8.13
N LEU A 142 -13.10 -6.87 -7.80
CA LEU A 142 -12.36 -7.00 -6.56
C LEU A 142 -11.12 -6.10 -6.65
N TYR A 143 -11.03 -5.10 -5.78
CA TYR A 143 -10.14 -3.98 -5.99
C TYR A 143 -9.35 -3.58 -4.73
N ASP A 144 -8.03 -3.48 -4.85
CA ASP A 144 -7.13 -2.99 -3.81
C ASP A 144 -6.97 -1.47 -3.92
N LEU A 145 -7.48 -0.73 -2.94
CA LEU A 145 -7.30 0.73 -2.87
C LEU A 145 -5.82 1.11 -2.72
N GLY A 146 -5.03 0.30 -2.00
CA GLY A 146 -3.60 0.53 -1.77
C GLY A 146 -2.76 0.48 -3.04
N ALA A 147 -3.27 -0.12 -4.12
CA ALA A 147 -2.61 -0.13 -5.42
C ALA A 147 -2.63 1.24 -6.11
N GLU A 148 -3.60 2.12 -5.81
CA GLU A 148 -3.74 3.39 -6.54
C GLU A 148 -3.87 4.64 -5.66
N PHE A 149 -4.50 4.54 -4.47
CA PHE A 149 -4.71 5.67 -3.56
C PHE A 149 -3.59 5.75 -2.52
N ASP A 150 -3.23 6.96 -2.08
CA ASP A 150 -2.17 7.23 -1.09
C ASP A 150 -0.79 6.66 -1.51
N VAL A 151 -0.50 6.61 -2.81
CA VAL A 151 0.73 6.02 -3.37
C VAL A 151 1.74 7.11 -3.72
N LEU A 152 2.98 6.97 -3.22
CA LEU A 152 4.18 7.70 -3.62
C LEU A 152 5.26 6.68 -3.98
N GLU A 153 5.95 6.86 -5.11
CA GLU A 153 6.90 5.89 -5.65
C GLU A 153 8.07 5.59 -4.71
N SER A 154 8.61 6.62 -4.07
CA SER A 154 9.74 6.47 -3.15
C SER A 154 9.40 5.73 -1.85
N ARG A 155 8.11 5.64 -1.46
CA ARG A 155 7.67 4.87 -0.28
C ARG A 155 7.75 3.36 -0.50
N ALA A 156 7.65 2.91 -1.75
CA ALA A 156 7.65 1.49 -2.08
C ALA A 156 8.96 0.74 -1.75
N LEU A 157 10.03 1.47 -1.45
CA LEU A 157 11.29 0.85 -1.03
C LEU A 157 11.21 0.24 0.37
N PHE A 158 10.37 0.78 1.27
CA PHE A 158 10.36 0.45 2.69
C PHE A 158 9.55 -0.81 2.99
N LEU A 159 9.98 -1.56 4.01
CA LEU A 159 9.35 -2.83 4.41
C LEU A 159 8.17 -2.62 5.33
N ASN A 160 8.23 -1.62 6.22
CA ASN A 160 7.16 -1.36 7.17
C ASN A 160 5.85 -1.01 6.45
N SER A 161 4.74 -1.60 6.90
CA SER A 161 3.41 -1.42 6.28
C SER A 161 2.91 0.02 6.31
N ALA A 162 3.40 0.85 7.23
CA ALA A 162 3.06 2.27 7.32
C ALA A 162 3.47 3.08 6.08
N TYR A 163 4.38 2.57 5.27
CA TYR A 163 4.77 3.21 4.00
C TYR A 163 3.92 2.77 2.79
N GLY A 164 2.94 1.88 2.98
CA GLY A 164 1.81 1.67 2.08
C GLY A 164 0.74 2.76 2.24
N ILE A 165 -0.53 2.37 2.46
CA ILE A 165 -1.57 3.33 2.89
C ILE A 165 -1.26 3.81 4.31
N GLY A 166 -1.42 5.12 4.55
CA GLY A 166 -1.18 5.70 5.87
C GLY A 166 -2.06 5.10 6.96
N HIS A 167 -1.50 4.95 8.15
CA HIS A 167 -2.10 4.23 9.26
C HIS A 167 -3.45 4.83 9.72
N ASP A 168 -3.66 6.13 9.53
CA ASP A 168 -4.92 6.85 9.75
C ASP A 168 -6.08 6.40 8.84
N LEU A 169 -5.78 5.80 7.69
CA LEU A 169 -6.77 5.15 6.82
C LEU A 169 -6.72 3.62 6.95
N ALA A 170 -5.53 3.02 6.99
CA ALA A 170 -5.36 1.57 6.99
C ALA A 170 -6.03 0.87 8.19
N GLN A 171 -6.16 1.55 9.33
CA GLN A 171 -6.74 1.02 10.57
C GLN A 171 -8.20 1.46 10.80
N THR A 172 -8.89 1.93 9.76
CA THR A 172 -10.30 2.36 9.84
C THR A 172 -11.26 1.24 9.41
N GLY A 173 -12.57 1.44 9.64
CA GLY A 173 -13.59 0.48 9.27
C GLY A 173 -13.75 -0.66 10.27
N LEU A 174 -14.71 -1.56 9.99
CA LEU A 174 -14.99 -2.72 10.86
C LEU A 174 -14.00 -3.85 10.67
N ASN A 175 -13.41 -3.97 9.48
CA ASN A 175 -12.41 -4.99 9.12
C ASN A 175 -11.29 -4.42 8.24
N GLY A 176 -10.96 -3.15 8.41
CA GLY A 176 -10.06 -2.40 7.53
C GLY A 176 -10.74 -1.86 6.26
N PRO A 177 -10.09 -1.00 5.51
CA PRO A 177 -10.48 -0.65 4.15
C PRO A 177 -10.13 -1.79 3.17
N SER A 178 -10.60 -1.69 1.90
CA SER A 178 -10.25 -2.65 0.84
C SER A 178 -8.79 -2.50 0.42
N ILE A 179 -7.88 -3.12 1.17
CA ILE A 179 -6.43 -3.16 0.94
C ILE A 179 -5.87 -4.54 1.25
N TYR A 180 -4.64 -4.84 0.81
CA TYR A 180 -3.96 -6.06 1.24
C TYR A 180 -4.01 -6.23 2.78
N PRO A 181 -4.32 -7.42 3.31
CA PRO A 181 -4.55 -8.69 2.62
C PRO A 181 -6.01 -8.94 2.23
N LEU A 182 -6.96 -8.08 2.57
CA LEU A 182 -8.39 -8.26 2.34
C LEU A 182 -8.94 -7.18 1.43
N THR A 183 -9.36 -7.59 0.25
CA THR A 183 -9.97 -6.69 -0.74
C THR A 183 -11.47 -6.94 -0.88
N ALA A 184 -12.16 -5.96 -1.41
CA ALA A 184 -13.62 -5.96 -1.57
C ALA A 184 -14.03 -5.55 -2.98
N LEU A 185 -15.29 -5.80 -3.31
CA LEU A 185 -15.88 -5.32 -4.55
C LEU A 185 -15.97 -3.79 -4.54
N GLY A 186 -15.61 -3.20 -5.68
CA GLY A 186 -15.63 -1.75 -5.83
C GLY A 186 -15.67 -1.29 -7.28
N ALA A 187 -15.80 0.02 -7.41
CA ALA A 187 -15.69 0.73 -8.68
C ALA A 187 -14.79 1.96 -8.49
N ARG A 188 -13.89 2.19 -9.44
CA ARG A 188 -12.98 3.35 -9.47
C ARG A 188 -13.09 4.07 -10.80
N PHE A 189 -13.33 5.37 -10.73
CA PHE A 189 -13.21 6.32 -11.84
C PHE A 189 -11.86 7.02 -11.74
N ALA A 190 -11.14 7.11 -12.86
CA ALA A 190 -9.93 7.92 -12.99
C ALA A 190 -10.06 8.88 -14.16
N TRP A 191 -9.48 10.07 -14.02
CA TRP A 191 -9.47 11.10 -15.07
C TRP A 191 -8.16 11.89 -15.04
N ALA A 192 -7.43 11.82 -16.14
CA ALA A 192 -6.14 12.50 -16.35
C ALA A 192 -6.23 13.46 -17.56
N PRO A 193 -6.85 14.65 -17.43
CA PRO A 193 -7.12 15.56 -18.56
C PRO A 193 -5.84 16.12 -19.19
N ARG A 194 -4.72 16.06 -18.51
CA ARG A 194 -3.38 16.49 -18.93
C ARG A 194 -2.33 15.71 -18.15
N ASP A 195 -1.13 15.57 -18.67
CA ASP A 195 0.01 14.85 -18.09
C ASP A 195 0.37 15.22 -16.64
N ARG A 196 -0.13 16.34 -16.15
CA ARG A 196 0.18 16.88 -14.82
C ARG A 196 -0.91 16.68 -13.78
N TRP A 197 -2.08 16.20 -14.18
CA TRP A 197 -3.24 16.09 -13.31
C TRP A 197 -3.83 14.70 -13.36
N LEU A 198 -4.10 14.15 -12.20
CA LEU A 198 -4.82 12.88 -12.04
C LEU A 198 -5.86 13.04 -10.95
N PHE A 199 -7.11 12.77 -11.28
CA PHE A 199 -8.23 12.72 -10.35
C PHE A 199 -8.73 11.28 -10.28
N LYS A 200 -8.96 10.78 -9.07
CA LYS A 200 -9.54 9.46 -8.84
C LYS A 200 -10.65 9.55 -7.83
N ALA A 201 -11.68 8.73 -8.02
CA ALA A 201 -12.72 8.49 -7.04
C ALA A 201 -13.05 6.99 -7.05
N ALA A 202 -13.21 6.40 -5.88
CA ALA A 202 -13.64 5.01 -5.75
C ALA A 202 -14.75 4.87 -4.71
N VAL A 203 -15.56 3.85 -4.90
CA VAL A 203 -16.48 3.31 -3.92
C VAL A 203 -16.22 1.82 -3.80
N VAL A 204 -16.00 1.34 -2.59
CA VAL A 204 -15.79 -0.07 -2.29
C VAL A 204 -16.71 -0.50 -1.15
N ASP A 205 -16.96 -1.78 -1.03
CA ASP A 205 -17.67 -2.32 0.12
C ASP A 205 -17.01 -1.86 1.43
N GLY A 206 -17.82 -1.50 2.42
CA GLY A 206 -17.37 -0.96 3.69
C GLY A 206 -16.74 -2.00 4.63
N VAL A 207 -16.90 -3.29 4.35
CA VAL A 207 -16.38 -4.39 5.19
C VAL A 207 -15.72 -5.46 4.30
N PRO A 208 -14.44 -5.33 4.00
CA PRO A 208 -13.69 -6.34 3.25
C PRO A 208 -13.62 -7.67 4.01
N GLY A 209 -13.77 -8.79 3.29
CA GLY A 209 -13.65 -10.13 3.86
C GLY A 209 -14.78 -10.48 4.82
N ASP A 210 -14.52 -11.43 5.71
CA ASP A 210 -15.46 -11.88 6.74
C ASP A 210 -14.97 -11.41 8.13
N PRO A 211 -15.71 -10.51 8.81
CA PRO A 211 -15.31 -10.05 10.15
C PRO A 211 -15.28 -11.16 11.21
N GLU A 212 -16.05 -12.24 11.03
CA GLU A 212 -16.12 -13.38 11.95
C GLU A 212 -15.00 -14.40 11.66
N GLU A 213 -14.58 -14.52 10.40
CA GLU A 213 -13.50 -15.41 9.99
C GLU A 213 -12.35 -14.58 9.37
N ARG A 214 -11.53 -13.96 10.21
CA ARG A 214 -10.39 -13.14 9.77
C ARG A 214 -9.50 -13.91 8.80
N GLY A 215 -9.24 -13.30 7.66
CA GLY A 215 -8.40 -13.90 6.63
C GLY A 215 -9.15 -14.66 5.55
N ARG A 216 -10.48 -14.59 5.50
CA ARG A 216 -11.30 -15.16 4.44
C ARG A 216 -11.88 -14.09 3.55
N SER A 217 -11.66 -14.21 2.23
CA SER A 217 -12.35 -13.38 1.23
C SER A 217 -13.87 -13.68 1.26
N ARG A 218 -14.66 -12.64 1.33
CA ARG A 218 -16.12 -12.70 1.22
C ARG A 218 -16.57 -11.65 0.20
N LEU A 219 -17.24 -12.11 -0.85
CA LEU A 219 -17.90 -11.22 -1.79
C LEU A 219 -19.35 -11.03 -1.33
N HIS A 220 -19.58 -10.03 -0.49
CA HIS A 220 -20.88 -9.73 0.06
C HIS A 220 -21.12 -8.23 0.03
N LEU A 221 -22.20 -7.81 -0.58
CA LEU A 221 -22.65 -6.42 -0.59
C LEU A 221 -23.87 -6.32 0.30
N SER A 222 -23.72 -5.67 1.45
CA SER A 222 -24.82 -5.45 2.40
C SER A 222 -25.04 -3.95 2.63
N ARG A 223 -26.30 -3.56 2.67
CA ARG A 223 -26.64 -2.17 3.03
C ARG A 223 -26.27 -1.81 4.47
N SER A 224 -26.24 -2.80 5.38
CA SER A 224 -25.84 -2.59 6.76
C SER A 224 -24.33 -2.43 6.96
N GLU A 225 -23.52 -2.99 6.07
CA GLU A 225 -22.06 -2.86 6.05
C GLU A 225 -21.61 -1.52 5.43
N GLY A 226 -22.49 -0.89 4.66
CA GLY A 226 -22.22 0.40 4.04
C GLY A 226 -21.16 0.33 2.93
N ALA A 227 -20.54 1.47 2.66
CA ALA A 227 -19.48 1.60 1.66
C ALA A 227 -18.41 2.57 2.15
N LEU A 228 -17.18 2.39 1.69
CA LEU A 228 -16.10 3.37 1.78
C LEU A 228 -16.02 4.15 0.45
N TRP A 229 -16.13 5.47 0.53
CA TRP A 229 -15.85 6.40 -0.55
C TRP A 229 -14.47 7.01 -0.36
N ILE A 230 -13.70 7.09 -1.43
CA ILE A 230 -12.40 7.77 -1.43
C ILE A 230 -12.24 8.59 -2.71
N THR A 231 -11.67 9.77 -2.58
CA THR A 231 -11.30 10.64 -3.70
C THR A 231 -9.87 11.11 -3.54
N GLU A 232 -9.15 11.26 -4.63
CA GLU A 232 -7.78 11.74 -4.65
C GLU A 232 -7.53 12.63 -5.86
N ALA A 233 -6.85 13.74 -5.65
CA ALA A 233 -6.32 14.59 -6.71
C ALA A 233 -4.80 14.67 -6.57
N LYS A 234 -4.08 14.36 -7.65
CA LYS A 234 -2.63 14.51 -7.77
C LYS A 234 -2.28 15.52 -8.84
N ALA A 235 -1.25 16.32 -8.58
CA ALA A 235 -0.70 17.25 -9.55
C ALA A 235 0.83 17.26 -9.45
N GLY A 236 1.49 17.48 -10.60
CA GLY A 236 2.93 17.60 -10.56
C GLY A 236 3.63 17.39 -11.89
N ASN A 237 4.91 17.15 -11.78
CA ASN A 237 5.79 16.81 -12.89
C ASN A 237 6.82 15.77 -12.42
N ARG A 238 7.81 15.44 -13.24
CA ARG A 238 8.86 14.45 -12.90
C ARG A 238 9.72 14.81 -11.67
N HIS A 239 9.70 16.06 -11.20
CA HIS A 239 10.51 16.51 -10.06
C HIS A 239 9.73 16.74 -8.78
N VAL A 240 8.48 17.16 -8.92
CA VAL A 240 7.61 17.44 -7.77
C VAL A 240 6.22 16.94 -8.09
N ARG A 241 5.69 16.10 -7.24
CA ARG A 241 4.31 15.62 -7.26
C ARG A 241 3.68 15.90 -5.89
N ALA A 242 2.44 16.32 -5.90
CA ALA A 242 1.66 16.53 -4.67
C ALA A 242 0.26 15.96 -4.86
N GLY A 243 -0.32 15.52 -3.78
CA GLY A 243 -1.67 14.94 -3.77
C GLY A 243 -2.43 15.27 -2.50
N ILE A 244 -3.74 15.25 -2.63
CA ILE A 244 -4.70 15.36 -1.55
C ILE A 244 -5.77 14.30 -1.71
N GLY A 245 -6.12 13.61 -0.63
CA GLY A 245 -7.19 12.62 -0.60
C GLY A 245 -8.18 12.88 0.53
N TYR A 246 -9.41 12.43 0.31
CA TYR A 246 -10.49 12.43 1.30
C TYR A 246 -11.24 11.12 1.22
N TRP A 247 -11.60 10.55 2.38
CA TRP A 247 -12.36 9.31 2.47
C TRP A 247 -13.48 9.41 3.51
N ARG A 248 -14.53 8.60 3.33
CA ARG A 248 -15.67 8.52 4.24
C ARG A 248 -16.39 7.19 4.14
N TYR A 249 -16.73 6.61 5.28
CA TYR A 249 -17.66 5.48 5.39
C TYR A 249 -19.12 5.96 5.45
N THR A 250 -20.03 5.10 5.00
CA THR A 250 -21.48 5.39 4.99
C THR A 250 -22.27 4.63 6.06
N THR A 251 -21.61 3.79 6.86
CA THR A 251 -22.22 3.02 7.94
C THR A 251 -21.97 3.67 9.30
N ASP A 252 -22.69 3.20 10.32
CA ASP A 252 -22.52 3.63 11.70
C ASP A 252 -21.38 2.86 12.38
N PHE A 253 -20.68 3.54 13.28
CA PHE A 253 -19.59 3.00 14.08
C PHE A 253 -19.82 3.27 15.56
N THR A 254 -19.41 2.35 16.41
CA THR A 254 -19.41 2.53 17.87
C THR A 254 -18.41 3.62 18.26
N GLU A 255 -18.83 4.56 19.10
CA GLU A 255 -17.94 5.57 19.65
C GLU A 255 -16.91 4.96 20.61
N LEU A 256 -15.63 5.39 20.49
CA LEU A 256 -14.54 5.05 21.42
C LEU A 256 -14.65 5.90 22.69
N ARG A 257 -15.71 5.67 23.48
CA ARG A 257 -15.94 6.34 24.77
C ARG A 257 -16.51 5.37 25.78
N PRO A 258 -16.27 5.61 27.07
CA PRO A 258 -16.94 4.85 28.11
C PRO A 258 -18.47 4.88 27.93
N ALA A 259 -19.12 3.74 28.17
CA ALA A 259 -20.57 3.70 28.17
C ALA A 259 -21.17 4.73 29.14
N GLY A 260 -22.30 5.32 28.79
CA GLY A 260 -23.02 6.21 29.69
C GLY A 260 -23.35 5.53 31.03
N ALA A 261 -23.69 6.31 32.08
CA ALA A 261 -24.04 5.78 33.38
C ALA A 261 -25.24 4.83 33.31
N ASP A 262 -26.04 4.89 32.26
CA ASP A 262 -27.16 4.01 31.92
C ASP A 262 -26.77 2.78 31.08
N GLY A 263 -25.49 2.56 30.82
CA GLY A 263 -24.96 1.50 29.96
C GLY A 263 -25.13 1.76 28.45
N THR A 264 -25.57 2.94 28.04
CA THR A 264 -25.77 3.23 26.61
C THR A 264 -24.44 3.37 25.89
N VAL A 265 -24.31 2.65 24.78
CA VAL A 265 -23.21 2.78 23.81
C VAL A 265 -23.68 3.72 22.68
N ARG A 266 -22.88 4.73 22.36
CA ARG A 266 -23.20 5.68 21.30
C ARG A 266 -22.67 5.19 19.95
N SER A 267 -23.39 5.55 18.89
CA SER A 267 -23.02 5.27 17.52
C SER A 267 -22.92 6.57 16.72
N ARG A 268 -22.00 6.61 15.77
CA ARG A 268 -21.75 7.76 14.87
C ARG A 268 -21.61 7.27 13.43
N ASN A 269 -22.04 8.12 12.48
CA ASN A 269 -21.99 7.86 11.04
C ASN A 269 -21.05 8.81 10.27
N ASP A 270 -20.11 9.43 10.96
CA ASP A 270 -19.19 10.43 10.41
C ASP A 270 -17.75 9.95 10.35
N ASN A 271 -17.51 8.63 10.26
CA ASN A 271 -16.17 8.08 10.08
C ASN A 271 -15.59 8.55 8.75
N ALA A 272 -14.71 9.53 8.82
CA ALA A 272 -14.11 10.19 7.67
C ALA A 272 -12.71 10.68 8.03
N GLY A 273 -11.93 10.96 6.99
CA GLY A 273 -10.60 11.52 7.14
C GLY A 273 -10.04 12.02 5.82
N GLY A 274 -8.81 12.47 5.86
CA GLY A 274 -8.13 12.95 4.68
C GLY A 274 -6.64 12.95 4.84
N TYR A 275 -5.94 13.08 3.72
CA TYR A 275 -4.49 13.11 3.69
C TYR A 275 -3.95 14.09 2.65
N VAL A 276 -2.73 14.53 2.88
CA VAL A 276 -1.92 15.26 1.91
C VAL A 276 -0.59 14.54 1.76
N MET A 277 -0.04 14.58 0.55
CA MET A 277 1.23 13.95 0.25
C MET A 277 2.03 14.76 -0.76
N ALA A 278 3.34 14.66 -0.69
CA ALA A 278 4.26 15.27 -1.64
C ALA A 278 5.47 14.36 -1.86
N GLU A 279 5.98 14.37 -3.06
CA GLU A 279 7.19 13.69 -3.46
C GLU A 279 8.07 14.61 -4.29
N PHE A 280 9.34 14.64 -3.94
CA PHE A 280 10.39 15.31 -4.69
C PHE A 280 11.33 14.29 -5.31
N SER A 281 11.70 14.50 -6.57
CA SER A 281 12.69 13.69 -7.28
C SER A 281 13.74 14.60 -7.93
N SER A 282 14.99 14.34 -7.66
CA SER A 282 16.11 15.09 -8.27
C SER A 282 16.22 14.79 -9.76
N GLY A 283 17.21 15.39 -10.42
CA GLY A 283 17.63 14.98 -11.76
C GLY A 283 18.08 13.52 -11.80
N ALA A 284 18.06 12.93 -12.99
CA ALA A 284 18.42 11.54 -13.21
C ALA A 284 19.87 11.25 -12.77
N ALA A 285 20.07 10.07 -12.20
CA ALA A 285 21.40 9.55 -11.91
C ALA A 285 22.14 9.25 -13.22
N ALA A 286 23.46 9.39 -13.24
CA ALA A 286 24.28 9.22 -14.43
C ALA A 286 24.04 7.84 -15.09
N GLY A 287 23.67 7.86 -16.36
CA GLY A 287 23.43 6.65 -17.16
C GLY A 287 22.07 5.98 -16.94
N THR A 288 21.10 6.67 -16.32
CA THR A 288 19.73 6.16 -16.10
C THR A 288 18.72 7.30 -16.27
N GLU A 289 17.43 6.93 -16.29
CA GLU A 289 16.33 7.90 -16.20
C GLU A 289 15.81 8.07 -14.77
N GLU A 290 16.29 7.26 -13.83
CA GLU A 290 15.86 7.26 -12.44
C GLU A 290 16.50 8.40 -11.64
N PRO A 291 15.77 9.02 -10.70
CA PRO A 291 16.30 10.10 -9.89
C PRO A 291 17.43 9.62 -8.98
N LEU A 292 18.46 10.48 -8.81
CA LEU A 292 19.55 10.22 -7.86
C LEU A 292 19.04 10.28 -6.40
N TRP A 293 18.11 11.19 -6.12
CA TRP A 293 17.45 11.37 -4.83
C TRP A 293 15.96 11.50 -5.01
N SER A 294 15.21 10.83 -4.14
CA SER A 294 13.79 11.06 -3.94
C SER A 294 13.51 11.31 -2.47
N ALA A 295 12.53 12.13 -2.17
CA ALA A 295 12.08 12.38 -0.82
C ALA A 295 10.55 12.49 -0.81
N PHE A 296 9.91 12.04 0.28
CA PHE A 296 8.48 12.10 0.42
C PHE A 296 8.05 12.64 1.78
N LEU A 297 6.85 13.18 1.79
CA LEU A 297 6.11 13.57 2.98
C LEU A 297 4.65 13.15 2.80
N ARG A 298 4.06 12.58 3.86
CA ARG A 298 2.64 12.26 3.93
C ARG A 298 2.13 12.62 5.31
N ALA A 299 0.99 13.31 5.38
CA ALA A 299 0.27 13.62 6.62
C ALA A 299 -1.22 13.39 6.42
N GLY A 300 -1.90 12.86 7.41
CA GLY A 300 -3.34 12.66 7.34
C GLY A 300 -3.98 12.48 8.71
N ASN A 301 -5.32 12.43 8.68
CA ASN A 301 -6.13 12.31 9.87
C ASN A 301 -7.38 11.47 9.64
N ALA A 302 -7.92 10.91 10.72
CA ALA A 302 -9.17 10.18 10.82
C ALA A 302 -10.03 10.75 11.97
N GLU A 303 -11.32 10.42 11.98
CA GLU A 303 -12.23 10.80 13.08
C GLU A 303 -11.81 10.14 14.40
N ASP A 304 -11.42 10.95 15.38
CA ASP A 304 -10.87 10.54 16.67
C ASP A 304 -11.84 9.69 17.52
N HIS A 305 -13.13 10.01 17.48
CA HIS A 305 -14.12 9.30 18.29
C HIS A 305 -14.45 7.89 17.80
N ILE A 306 -13.95 7.49 16.63
CA ILE A 306 -14.22 6.19 16.00
C ILE A 306 -12.95 5.38 15.83
N ASN A 307 -11.82 6.05 15.52
CA ASN A 307 -10.59 5.38 15.13
C ASN A 307 -9.55 5.41 16.24
N VAL A 308 -8.85 4.31 16.44
CA VAL A 308 -7.77 4.20 17.45
C VAL A 308 -6.61 5.15 17.11
N PHE A 309 -6.28 5.27 15.82
CA PHE A 309 -5.25 6.19 15.34
C PHE A 309 -5.91 7.33 14.57
N ASP A 310 -5.81 8.55 15.13
CA ASP A 310 -6.46 9.74 14.59
C ASP A 310 -5.59 10.56 13.63
N ARG A 311 -4.27 10.39 13.69
CA ARG A 311 -3.31 11.10 12.84
C ARG A 311 -2.16 10.20 12.44
N PHE A 312 -1.63 10.46 11.26
CA PHE A 312 -0.45 9.79 10.77
C PHE A 312 0.47 10.74 10.02
N LEU A 313 1.77 10.61 10.27
CA LEU A 313 2.81 11.35 9.59
C LEU A 313 3.90 10.37 9.13
N ALA A 314 4.35 10.51 7.88
CA ALA A 314 5.51 9.79 7.38
C ALA A 314 6.38 10.69 6.50
N ALA A 315 7.68 10.55 6.61
CA ALA A 315 8.66 11.23 5.76
C ALA A 315 9.85 10.32 5.51
N GLY A 316 10.48 10.45 4.35
CA GLY A 316 11.67 9.68 4.05
C GLY A 316 12.42 10.18 2.84
N VAL A 317 13.60 9.62 2.68
CA VAL A 317 14.50 9.88 1.54
C VAL A 317 15.03 8.58 0.98
N VAL A 318 15.20 8.54 -0.33
CA VAL A 318 15.80 7.42 -1.06
C VAL A 318 16.95 7.94 -1.89
N HIS A 319 18.09 7.30 -1.77
CA HIS A 319 19.28 7.57 -2.57
C HIS A 319 19.57 6.40 -3.49
N ARG A 320 19.64 6.65 -4.79
CA ARG A 320 20.12 5.70 -5.79
C ARG A 320 21.64 5.78 -5.90
N SER A 321 22.31 4.69 -5.53
CA SER A 321 23.76 4.56 -5.69
C SER A 321 24.12 3.86 -7.01
N ALA A 322 25.19 4.29 -7.66
CA ALA A 322 25.76 3.60 -8.82
C ALA A 322 26.51 2.30 -8.44
N TRP A 323 26.62 1.97 -7.16
CA TRP A 323 27.25 0.75 -6.69
C TRP A 323 26.20 -0.30 -6.26
N PRO A 324 26.32 -1.58 -6.63
CA PRO A 324 27.31 -2.18 -7.57
C PRO A 324 27.14 -1.63 -9.01
N ARG A 325 28.23 -1.44 -9.74
CA ARG A 325 28.27 -0.72 -11.03
C ARG A 325 27.26 -1.18 -12.09
N ARG A 326 26.80 -2.44 -12.03
CA ARG A 326 25.94 -3.00 -13.09
C ARG A 326 24.46 -2.68 -12.90
N TYR A 327 23.96 -2.70 -11.66
CA TYR A 327 22.52 -2.60 -11.36
C TYR A 327 22.18 -1.44 -10.43
N GLY A 328 23.19 -0.84 -9.77
CA GLY A 328 22.98 0.16 -8.73
C GLY A 328 22.41 -0.44 -7.44
N SER A 329 22.01 0.42 -6.54
CA SER A 329 21.31 0.05 -5.31
C SER A 329 20.51 1.24 -4.80
N TYR A 330 19.60 0.99 -3.84
CA TYR A 330 18.69 1.99 -3.30
C TYR A 330 18.79 1.98 -1.78
N LEU A 331 19.31 3.04 -1.21
CA LEU A 331 19.39 3.25 0.23
C LEU A 331 18.24 4.17 0.64
N GLY A 332 17.41 3.71 1.56
CA GLY A 332 16.26 4.44 2.10
C GLY A 332 16.41 4.69 3.59
N PHE A 333 16.01 5.88 4.02
CA PHE A 333 15.78 6.22 5.42
C PHE A 333 14.41 6.87 5.54
N ALA A 334 13.58 6.38 6.48
CA ALA A 334 12.25 6.92 6.70
C ALA A 334 11.86 6.89 8.17
N VAL A 335 10.93 7.77 8.51
CA VAL A 335 10.31 7.86 9.83
C VAL A 335 8.80 7.95 9.66
N SER A 336 8.05 7.28 10.53
CA SER A 336 6.60 7.40 10.60
C SER A 336 6.12 7.49 12.05
N GLU A 337 4.99 8.16 12.25
CA GLU A 337 4.32 8.31 13.53
C GLU A 337 2.82 8.10 13.33
N ALA A 338 2.24 7.14 14.07
CA ALA A 338 0.80 6.94 14.22
C ALA A 338 0.39 7.46 15.60
N ARG A 339 -0.40 8.54 15.66
CA ARG A 339 -0.90 9.10 16.91
C ARG A 339 -2.13 8.34 17.37
N VAL A 340 -2.12 7.95 18.64
CA VAL A 340 -3.29 7.35 19.31
C VAL A 340 -4.27 8.46 19.66
N GLY A 341 -5.52 8.31 19.22
CA GLY A 341 -6.60 9.26 19.43
C GLY A 341 -6.91 9.53 20.91
N ASP A 342 -7.28 10.76 21.22
CA ASP A 342 -7.56 11.17 22.60
C ASP A 342 -8.80 10.43 23.16
N ALA A 343 -9.84 10.19 22.33
CA ALA A 343 -11.03 9.41 22.73
C ALA A 343 -10.70 7.98 23.10
N TYR A 344 -9.84 7.30 22.34
CA TYR A 344 -9.38 5.95 22.67
C TYR A 344 -8.55 5.93 23.95
N ARG A 345 -7.68 6.91 24.16
CA ARG A 345 -6.88 7.02 25.39
C ARG A 345 -7.75 7.24 26.63
N GLU A 346 -8.81 8.08 26.52
CA GLU A 346 -9.80 8.27 27.58
C GLU A 346 -10.55 6.97 27.89
N LEU A 347 -10.99 6.23 26.86
CA LEU A 347 -11.64 4.93 27.00
C LEU A 347 -10.73 3.95 27.76
N ARG A 348 -9.49 3.81 27.34
CA ARG A 348 -8.51 2.92 27.98
C ARG A 348 -8.20 3.33 29.43
N ALA A 349 -8.11 4.63 29.70
CA ALA A 349 -7.88 5.16 31.04
C ALA A 349 -9.07 4.85 31.98
N ALA A 350 -10.30 4.94 31.47
CA ALA A 350 -11.50 4.54 32.22
C ALA A 350 -11.52 3.05 32.59
N ASP A 351 -10.93 2.20 31.73
CA ASP A 351 -10.73 0.77 31.99
C ASP A 351 -9.47 0.47 32.85
N GLY A 352 -8.75 1.51 33.30
CA GLY A 352 -7.56 1.38 34.14
C GLY A 352 -6.25 1.08 33.38
N PHE A 353 -6.23 1.26 32.06
CA PHE A 353 -5.02 1.04 31.23
C PHE A 353 -4.40 2.36 30.80
N ALA A 354 -3.07 2.49 30.99
CA ALA A 354 -2.31 3.57 30.40
C ALA A 354 -2.11 3.34 28.90
N THR A 355 -1.99 4.43 28.13
CA THR A 355 -1.74 4.39 26.69
C THR A 355 -0.77 5.51 26.32
N GLU A 356 0.24 5.20 25.53
CA GLU A 356 1.15 6.18 24.93
C GLU A 356 0.42 7.06 23.91
N SER A 357 0.99 8.21 23.61
CA SER A 357 0.37 9.17 22.69
C SER A 357 0.57 8.80 21.21
N CYS A 358 1.57 7.99 20.90
CA CYS A 358 1.86 7.56 19.54
C CYS A 358 2.77 6.33 19.51
N GLU A 359 2.70 5.58 18.43
CA GLU A 359 3.73 4.65 17.98
C GLU A 359 4.60 5.34 16.92
N ARG A 360 5.92 5.09 16.93
CA ARG A 360 6.85 5.58 15.90
C ARG A 360 7.68 4.45 15.34
N ASN A 361 7.91 4.51 14.02
CA ASN A 361 8.87 3.65 13.32
C ASN A 361 9.97 4.51 12.69
N VAL A 362 11.20 4.02 12.80
CA VAL A 362 12.36 4.53 12.06
C VAL A 362 12.93 3.35 11.28
N GLU A 363 13.05 3.48 9.97
CA GLU A 363 13.54 2.42 9.09
C GLU A 363 14.74 2.89 8.28
N LEU A 364 15.76 2.04 8.23
CA LEU A 364 16.92 2.14 7.35
C LEU A 364 17.00 0.87 6.52
N THR A 365 16.86 1.00 5.22
CA THR A 365 16.81 -0.14 4.30
C THR A 365 17.73 0.06 3.11
N TRP A 366 18.29 -1.04 2.58
CA TRP A 366 19.22 -0.95 1.44
C TRP A 366 18.96 -2.09 0.45
N ARG A 367 18.33 -1.79 -0.68
CA ARG A 367 17.96 -2.77 -1.70
C ARG A 367 19.02 -2.87 -2.79
N PHE A 368 19.45 -4.12 -3.05
CA PHE A 368 20.42 -4.50 -4.06
C PHE A 368 19.76 -5.39 -5.13
N PRO A 369 19.48 -4.88 -6.32
CA PRO A 369 19.12 -5.72 -7.45
C PRO A 369 20.25 -6.68 -7.81
N LEU A 370 19.93 -7.97 -7.95
CA LEU A 370 20.86 -9.05 -8.32
C LEU A 370 20.60 -9.54 -9.76
N GLY A 371 20.36 -8.61 -10.66
CA GLY A 371 19.96 -8.87 -12.04
C GLY A 371 18.55 -8.34 -12.30
N GLU A 372 17.91 -8.92 -13.31
CA GLU A 372 16.56 -8.52 -13.76
C GLU A 372 15.45 -9.25 -12.99
N HIS A 373 15.78 -10.28 -12.22
CA HIS A 373 14.81 -11.20 -11.64
C HIS A 373 14.97 -11.43 -10.14
N ALA A 374 15.93 -10.76 -9.49
CA ALA A 374 16.16 -10.94 -8.06
C ALA A 374 16.63 -9.67 -7.39
N ALA A 375 16.35 -9.55 -6.09
CA ALA A 375 16.91 -8.52 -5.23
C ALA A 375 17.13 -9.07 -3.82
N VAL A 376 18.06 -8.44 -3.08
CA VAL A 376 18.27 -8.65 -1.66
C VAL A 376 18.24 -7.30 -0.96
N GLN A 377 17.67 -7.26 0.25
CA GLN A 377 17.44 -6.00 0.95
C GLN A 377 17.59 -6.19 2.46
N PRO A 378 18.78 -5.90 3.04
CA PRO A 378 18.93 -5.74 4.46
C PRO A 378 18.12 -4.54 4.96
N ASP A 379 17.57 -4.70 6.17
CA ASP A 379 16.67 -3.76 6.80
C ASP A 379 16.95 -3.65 8.31
N LEU A 380 16.78 -2.47 8.85
CA LEU A 380 16.88 -2.17 10.27
C LEU A 380 15.75 -1.25 10.67
N GLN A 381 14.94 -1.66 11.64
CA GLN A 381 13.85 -0.85 12.18
C GLN A 381 13.98 -0.65 13.68
N TYR A 382 13.63 0.55 14.14
CA TYR A 382 13.41 0.88 15.52
C TYR A 382 11.95 1.29 15.71
N VAL A 383 11.24 0.53 16.56
CA VAL A 383 9.84 0.78 16.90
C VAL A 383 9.77 1.32 18.31
N ARG A 384 9.29 2.54 18.47
CA ARG A 384 9.06 3.19 19.77
C ARG A 384 7.59 3.10 20.13
N ASN A 385 7.34 2.75 21.41
CA ASN A 385 6.00 2.55 21.97
C ASN A 385 5.14 1.59 21.12
N PRO A 386 5.53 0.31 20.92
CA PRO A 386 4.79 -0.62 20.08
C PRO A 386 3.31 -0.72 20.50
N GLY A 387 2.39 -0.61 19.55
CA GLY A 387 0.93 -0.61 19.79
C GLY A 387 0.41 0.55 20.63
N GLY A 388 1.23 1.54 21.00
CA GLY A 388 0.89 2.58 21.97
C GLY A 388 0.74 2.03 23.41
N ASP A 389 1.27 0.86 23.71
CA ASP A 389 1.22 0.23 25.05
C ASP A 389 2.51 0.55 25.82
N PRO A 390 2.45 1.31 26.94
CA PRO A 390 3.62 1.64 27.74
C PRO A 390 4.28 0.44 28.46
N LEU A 391 3.61 -0.72 28.46
CA LEU A 391 4.17 -1.95 29.03
C LEU A 391 5.04 -2.73 28.04
N ILE A 392 4.99 -2.39 26.77
CA ILE A 392 5.81 -3.01 25.73
C ILE A 392 7.07 -2.13 25.51
N PRO A 393 8.28 -2.64 25.81
CA PRO A 393 9.51 -1.91 25.55
C PRO A 393 9.71 -1.59 24.06
N ASP A 394 10.41 -0.49 23.76
CA ASP A 394 10.83 -0.16 22.41
C ASP A 394 11.58 -1.33 21.76
N ALA A 395 11.33 -1.60 20.49
CA ALA A 395 11.88 -2.77 19.81
C ALA A 395 12.92 -2.41 18.75
N TRP A 396 13.93 -3.27 18.60
CA TRP A 396 14.89 -3.25 17.49
C TRP A 396 14.71 -4.48 16.63
N VAL A 397 14.44 -4.28 15.35
CA VAL A 397 14.24 -5.36 14.39
C VAL A 397 15.28 -5.29 13.28
N VAL A 398 15.92 -6.42 13.02
CA VAL A 398 16.82 -6.62 11.86
C VAL A 398 16.12 -7.51 10.86
N GLY A 399 16.12 -7.12 9.60
CA GLY A 399 15.46 -7.82 8.50
C GLY A 399 16.43 -8.13 7.35
N LEU A 400 16.12 -9.19 6.64
CA LEU A 400 16.70 -9.49 5.33
C LEU A 400 15.59 -9.96 4.40
N ARG A 401 15.24 -9.14 3.41
CA ARG A 401 14.30 -9.50 2.35
C ARG A 401 15.04 -10.07 1.14
N VAL A 402 14.47 -11.10 0.56
CA VAL A 402 14.86 -11.65 -0.75
C VAL A 402 13.64 -11.62 -1.65
N GLU A 403 13.81 -11.12 -2.86
CA GLU A 403 12.76 -11.08 -3.88
C GLU A 403 13.21 -11.83 -5.13
N LEU A 404 12.30 -12.61 -5.69
CA LEU A 404 12.44 -13.24 -7.01
C LEU A 404 11.20 -12.88 -7.82
N PHE A 405 11.38 -12.42 -9.04
CA PHE A 405 10.27 -12.01 -9.89
C PHE A 405 10.50 -12.38 -11.36
N VAL A 406 9.42 -12.70 -12.02
CA VAL A 406 9.37 -13.03 -13.43
C VAL A 406 8.15 -12.36 -14.05
N THR A 407 8.33 -11.77 -15.24
CA THR A 407 7.25 -11.23 -16.06
C THR A 407 7.39 -11.76 -17.48
N ARG A 408 6.27 -12.04 -18.14
CA ARG A 408 6.26 -12.50 -19.54
C ARG A 408 5.03 -11.99 -20.28
#